data_32b779fd7ff0a598322d2db24685eb0e
#
_entry.id   32b779fd7ff0a598322d2db24685eb0e
#
_cell.length_a   1.000
_cell.length_b   1.000
_cell.length_c   1.000
_cell.angle_alpha   90.00
_cell.angle_beta   90.00
_cell.angle_gamma   90.00
#
_symmetry.space_group_name_H-M   'P 1'
#
loop_
_entity.id
_entity.type
_entity.pdbx_description
1 polymer ?
#
loop_
_entity_poly.entity_id
_entity_poly.type
_entity_poly.pdbx_seq_one_letter_code
_entity_poly.pdbx_strand_id
1 'polypeptide(L)'
;MLLSNRDREMCLQFCCQFVGILTENPDLPNKLLMSDEAHFHLHGTVNKQNFRYWSAANPHELHQRHTHDPKVTIWCAVWSGGVIGPYFFEDEDGKAITVTSQRYTQMIN
;
A
#
# COMPACT_ATOMS: atom_id res chain seq x y z
N MET A 1 2.71 -7.36 -13.62
CA MET A 1 2.61 -6.16 -14.47
C MET A 1 4.00 -5.71 -14.87
N LEU A 2 4.22 -5.51 -16.17
CA LEU A 2 5.50 -5.03 -16.67
C LEU A 2 5.52 -3.50 -16.64
N LEU A 3 6.58 -2.93 -16.08
CA LEU A 3 6.77 -1.48 -16.09
C LEU A 3 7.30 -1.05 -17.45
N SER A 4 6.71 0.01 -18.01
CA SER A 4 7.22 0.64 -19.21
C SER A 4 8.48 1.44 -18.91
N ASN A 5 9.22 1.85 -19.94
CA ASN A 5 10.38 2.72 -19.75
C ASN A 5 9.98 4.04 -19.11
N ARG A 6 8.80 4.58 -19.49
CA ARG A 6 8.26 5.80 -18.89
C ARG A 6 8.01 5.62 -17.40
N ASP A 7 7.43 4.47 -17.00
CA ASP A 7 7.17 4.20 -15.59
C ASP A 7 8.46 4.17 -14.79
N ARG A 8 9.50 3.56 -15.33
CA ARG A 8 10.82 3.51 -14.68
C ARG A 8 11.44 4.89 -14.53
N GLU A 9 11.33 5.72 -15.56
CA GLU A 9 11.82 7.08 -15.52
C GLU A 9 11.08 7.91 -14.48
N MET A 10 9.75 7.77 -14.41
CA MET A 10 8.94 8.46 -13.41
C MET A 10 9.28 8.02 -11.98
N CYS A 11 9.50 6.74 -11.77
CA CYS A 11 9.93 6.22 -10.45
C CYS A 11 11.29 6.78 -10.06
N LEU A 12 12.24 6.80 -10.99
CA LEU A 12 13.56 7.35 -10.73
C LEU A 12 13.49 8.84 -10.43
N GLN A 13 12.71 9.58 -11.19
CA GLN A 13 12.52 11.02 -10.98
C GLN A 13 11.91 11.29 -9.60
N PHE A 14 10.89 10.53 -9.22
CA PHE A 14 10.29 10.63 -7.89
C PHE A 14 11.32 10.38 -6.80
N CYS A 15 12.10 9.31 -6.91
CA CYS A 15 13.12 8.97 -5.91
C CYS A 15 14.17 10.05 -5.78
N CYS A 16 14.63 10.62 -6.90
CA CYS A 16 15.62 11.70 -6.88
C CYS A 16 15.05 12.95 -6.20
N GLN A 17 13.82 13.32 -6.51
CA GLN A 17 13.16 14.47 -5.90
C GLN A 17 12.95 14.24 -4.40
N PHE A 18 12.51 13.05 -4.03
CA PHE A 18 12.23 12.71 -2.64
C PHE A 18 13.52 12.72 -1.80
N VAL A 19 14.61 12.16 -2.33
CA VAL A 19 15.92 12.20 -1.66
C VAL A 19 16.38 13.64 -1.48
N GLY A 20 16.16 14.50 -2.47
CA GLY A 20 16.47 15.93 -2.35
C GLY A 20 15.71 16.60 -1.23
N ILE A 21 14.42 16.32 -1.12
CA ILE A 21 13.56 16.85 -0.05
C ILE A 21 14.04 16.36 1.32
N LEU A 22 14.37 15.09 1.44
CA LEU A 22 14.89 14.52 2.68
C LEU A 22 16.22 15.15 3.09
N THR A 23 17.08 15.46 2.12
CA THR A 23 18.37 16.09 2.38
C THR A 23 18.19 17.51 2.93
N GLU A 24 17.23 18.25 2.37
CA GLU A 24 16.91 19.60 2.84
C GLU A 24 16.18 19.64 4.17
N ASN A 25 15.43 18.56 4.48
CA ASN A 25 14.61 18.46 5.69
C ASN A 25 14.96 17.18 6.45
N PRO A 26 16.04 17.17 7.24
CA PRO A 26 16.46 15.95 7.96
C PRO A 26 15.42 15.40 8.94
N ASP A 27 14.49 16.24 9.40
CA ASP A 27 13.42 15.81 10.32
C ASP A 27 12.21 15.18 9.61
N LEU A 28 12.17 15.27 8.27
CA LEU A 28 11.02 14.78 7.52
C LEU A 28 10.72 13.29 7.74
N PRO A 29 11.71 12.38 7.81
CA PRO A 29 11.42 10.97 8.08
C PRO A 29 10.63 10.74 9.36
N ASN A 30 10.81 11.59 10.38
CA ASN A 30 10.07 11.49 11.63
C ASN A 30 8.65 12.02 11.54
N LYS A 31 8.34 12.78 10.49
CA LYS A 31 7.04 13.41 10.27
C LYS A 31 6.27 12.75 9.14
N LEU A 32 6.88 11.82 8.45
CA LEU A 32 6.28 11.18 7.28
C LEU A 32 5.32 10.09 7.71
N LEU A 33 4.09 10.16 7.21
CA LEU A 33 3.08 9.13 7.38
C LEU A 33 2.90 8.44 6.04
N MET A 34 3.04 7.13 6.03
CA MET A 34 2.81 6.31 4.84
C MET A 34 1.61 5.41 5.08
N SER A 35 0.67 5.41 4.15
CA SER A 35 -0.54 4.60 4.26
C SER A 35 -0.79 3.83 2.98
N ASP A 36 -1.47 2.72 3.11
CA ASP A 36 -1.86 1.90 1.96
C ASP A 36 -3.02 1.00 2.33
N GLU A 37 -3.68 0.46 1.32
CA GLU A 37 -4.74 -0.54 1.46
C GLU A 37 -4.24 -1.87 0.94
N ALA A 38 -4.58 -2.95 1.64
CA ALA A 38 -4.26 -4.31 1.23
C ALA A 38 -5.53 -5.14 1.15
N HIS A 39 -5.61 -5.98 0.13
CA HIS A 39 -6.69 -6.94 -0.03
C HIS A 39 -6.25 -8.30 0.50
N PHE A 40 -6.90 -8.75 1.55
CA PHE A 40 -6.64 -10.06 2.14
C PHE A 40 -7.73 -11.03 1.69
N HIS A 41 -7.34 -12.09 1.00
CA HIS A 41 -8.25 -13.10 0.49
C HIS A 41 -8.46 -14.19 1.53
N LEU A 42 -9.63 -14.83 1.49
CA LEU A 42 -9.98 -15.90 2.42
C LEU A 42 -8.96 -17.04 2.43
N HIS A 43 -8.32 -17.29 1.29
CA HIS A 43 -7.30 -18.36 1.17
C HIS A 43 -5.89 -17.89 1.55
N GLY A 44 -5.75 -16.73 2.16
CA GLY A 44 -4.46 -16.24 2.66
C GLY A 44 -3.59 -15.55 1.61
N THR A 45 -4.11 -15.31 0.41
CA THR A 45 -3.38 -14.63 -0.65
C THR A 45 -3.50 -13.11 -0.49
N VAL A 46 -2.39 -12.40 -0.60
CA VAL A 46 -2.37 -10.93 -0.56
C VAL A 46 -2.25 -10.39 -1.98
N ASN A 47 -2.87 -9.23 -2.25
CA ASN A 47 -2.77 -8.58 -3.54
C ASN A 47 -1.31 -8.37 -3.92
N LYS A 48 -0.96 -8.84 -5.11
CA LYS A 48 0.40 -8.81 -5.63
C LYS A 48 0.99 -7.40 -5.71
N GLN A 49 0.17 -6.39 -5.97
CA GLN A 49 0.60 -4.99 -6.06
C GLN A 49 1.09 -4.44 -4.71
N ASN A 50 0.58 -4.99 -3.61
CA ASN A 50 0.98 -4.59 -2.27
C ASN A 50 2.13 -5.43 -1.73
N PHE A 51 2.56 -6.44 -2.48
CA PHE A 51 3.65 -7.32 -2.08
C PHE A 51 4.97 -6.61 -2.29
N ARG A 52 5.75 -6.49 -1.23
CA ARG A 52 7.04 -5.81 -1.25
C ARG A 52 8.12 -6.75 -0.76
N TYR A 53 9.24 -6.77 -1.45
CA TYR A 53 10.39 -7.58 -1.09
C TYR A 53 11.54 -6.70 -0.64
N TRP A 54 12.08 -7.02 0.50
CA TRP A 54 13.24 -6.36 1.02
C TRP A 54 14.46 -7.18 0.63
N SER A 55 15.00 -6.92 -0.55
CA SER A 55 16.03 -7.74 -1.13
C SER A 55 17.05 -6.89 -1.89
N ALA A 56 18.31 -7.35 -1.91
CA ALA A 56 19.38 -6.69 -2.67
C ALA A 56 19.26 -6.95 -4.17
N ALA A 57 18.49 -7.96 -4.57
CA ALA A 57 18.25 -8.30 -5.97
C ALA A 57 16.74 -8.43 -6.21
N ASN A 58 16.33 -8.23 -7.47
CA ASN A 58 14.93 -8.39 -7.83
C ASN A 58 14.56 -9.89 -7.75
N PRO A 59 13.63 -10.28 -6.86
CA PRO A 59 13.30 -11.69 -6.68
C PRO A 59 12.53 -12.32 -7.83
N HIS A 60 11.88 -11.55 -8.68
CA HIS A 60 11.08 -12.02 -9.83
C HIS A 60 10.07 -13.12 -9.48
N GLU A 61 9.56 -13.11 -8.26
CA GLU A 61 8.62 -14.13 -7.84
C GLU A 61 7.23 -13.91 -8.43
N LEU A 62 6.61 -15.00 -8.83
CA LEU A 62 5.25 -15.01 -9.37
C LEU A 62 4.31 -15.67 -8.35
N HIS A 63 3.27 -14.95 -7.98
CA HIS A 63 2.23 -15.47 -7.08
C HIS A 63 0.94 -15.63 -7.86
N GLN A 64 0.38 -16.85 -7.83
CA GLN A 64 -0.93 -17.10 -8.41
C GLN A 64 -2.00 -16.52 -7.51
N ARG A 65 -3.02 -15.91 -8.12
CA ARG A 65 -4.13 -15.29 -7.41
C ARG A 65 -5.45 -15.83 -7.94
N HIS A 66 -6.31 -16.22 -7.02
CA HIS A 66 -7.68 -16.60 -7.35
C HIS A 66 -8.51 -15.34 -7.57
N THR A 67 -9.20 -15.26 -8.73
CA THR A 67 -9.85 -14.03 -9.18
C THR A 67 -11.19 -13.75 -8.50
N HIS A 68 -11.82 -14.77 -7.92
CA HIS A 68 -13.17 -14.64 -7.34
C HIS A 68 -13.24 -14.98 -5.85
N ASP A 69 -12.11 -15.02 -5.17
CA ASP A 69 -12.09 -15.32 -3.75
C ASP A 69 -12.70 -14.15 -2.93
N PRO A 70 -13.45 -14.47 -1.87
CA PRO A 70 -13.84 -13.45 -0.92
C PRO A 70 -12.61 -12.77 -0.33
N LYS A 71 -12.68 -11.46 -0.24
CA LYS A 71 -11.57 -10.65 0.26
C LYS A 71 -12.09 -9.55 1.16
N VAL A 72 -11.24 -9.08 2.07
CA VAL A 72 -11.48 -7.86 2.83
C VAL A 72 -10.34 -6.88 2.54
N THR A 73 -10.69 -5.62 2.41
CA THR A 73 -9.71 -4.56 2.23
C THR A 73 -9.41 -3.92 3.58
N ILE A 74 -8.15 -3.79 3.90
CA ILE A 74 -7.68 -3.24 5.18
C ILE A 74 -6.77 -2.06 4.90
N TRP A 75 -7.02 -0.95 5.59
CA TRP A 75 -6.18 0.24 5.53
C TRP A 75 -5.30 0.31 6.77
N CYS A 76 -4.06 0.70 6.56
CA CYS A 76 -3.12 0.90 7.65
C CYS A 76 -2.16 2.04 7.31
N ALA A 77 -1.67 2.71 8.31
CA ALA A 77 -0.65 3.74 8.15
C ALA A 77 0.46 3.53 9.17
N VAL A 78 1.68 3.88 8.78
CA VAL A 78 2.85 3.77 9.65
C VAL A 78 3.64 5.08 9.62
N TRP A 79 4.20 5.42 10.76
CA TRP A 79 5.09 6.55 10.92
C TRP A 79 6.08 6.28 12.06
N SER A 80 7.02 7.17 12.29
CA SER A 80 8.07 6.94 13.29
C SER A 80 7.54 6.75 14.71
N GLY A 81 6.35 7.26 15.01
CA GLY A 81 5.72 7.13 16.33
C GLY A 81 4.87 5.88 16.50
N GLY A 82 4.64 5.10 15.43
CA GLY A 82 3.85 3.88 15.54
C GLY A 82 3.01 3.56 14.32
N VAL A 83 1.94 2.83 14.55
CA VAL A 83 1.02 2.35 13.52
C VAL A 83 -0.38 2.85 13.82
N ILE A 84 -1.08 3.30 12.79
CA ILE A 84 -2.47 3.72 12.85
C ILE A 84 -3.31 2.68 12.10
N GLY A 85 -4.33 2.14 12.77
CA GLY A 85 -5.15 1.06 12.24
C GLY A 85 -4.77 -0.28 12.86
N PRO A 86 -5.09 -1.40 12.23
CA PRO A 86 -5.75 -1.51 10.91
C PRO A 86 -7.24 -1.14 10.96
N TYR A 87 -7.74 -0.62 9.83
CA TYR A 87 -9.17 -0.33 9.65
C TYR A 87 -9.71 -1.22 8.53
N PHE A 88 -10.79 -1.92 8.82
CA PHE A 88 -11.39 -2.87 7.91
C PHE A 88 -12.52 -2.19 7.14
N PHE A 89 -12.52 -2.36 5.81
CA PHE A 89 -13.64 -1.90 4.98
C PHE A 89 -14.72 -2.97 4.99
N GLU A 90 -15.62 -2.86 5.96
CA GLU A 90 -16.73 -3.79 6.16
C GLU A 90 -18.03 -3.01 6.34
N ASP A 91 -19.17 -3.66 6.01
CA ASP A 91 -20.48 -3.10 6.33
C ASP A 91 -20.85 -3.41 7.79
N GLU A 92 -22.04 -2.99 8.21
CA GLU A 92 -22.51 -3.20 9.59
C GLU A 92 -22.67 -4.69 9.93
N ASP A 93 -22.87 -5.55 8.92
CA ASP A 93 -22.99 -6.98 9.08
C ASP A 93 -21.65 -7.72 9.02
N GLY A 94 -20.56 -6.99 8.88
CA GLY A 94 -19.22 -7.58 8.78
C GLY A 94 -18.85 -8.08 7.40
N LYS A 95 -19.62 -7.73 6.36
CA LYS A 95 -19.27 -8.08 4.99
C LYS A 95 -18.27 -7.09 4.43
N ALA A 96 -17.28 -7.62 3.69
CA ALA A 96 -16.31 -6.79 3.00
C ALA A 96 -16.99 -5.89 1.97
N ILE A 97 -16.59 -4.63 1.92
CA ILE A 97 -17.09 -3.65 0.95
C ILE A 97 -15.95 -3.14 0.09
N THR A 98 -16.29 -2.74 -1.13
CA THR A 98 -15.32 -2.15 -2.05
C THR A 98 -14.94 -0.75 -1.58
N VAL A 99 -13.66 -0.42 -1.62
CA VAL A 99 -13.19 0.91 -1.27
C VAL A 99 -13.58 1.90 -2.35
N THR A 100 -14.30 2.95 -1.96
CA THR A 100 -14.63 4.08 -2.82
C THR A 100 -14.11 5.36 -2.17
N SER A 101 -14.01 6.43 -2.94
CA SER A 101 -13.58 7.72 -2.41
C SER A 101 -14.42 8.15 -1.20
N GLN A 102 -15.72 7.94 -1.28
CA GLN A 102 -16.63 8.28 -0.20
C GLN A 102 -16.36 7.45 1.06
N ARG A 103 -16.21 6.13 0.90
CA ARG A 103 -15.94 5.22 2.03
C ARG A 103 -14.59 5.51 2.66
N TYR A 104 -13.60 5.81 1.82
CA TYR A 104 -12.27 6.19 2.31
C TYR A 104 -12.34 7.47 3.14
N THR A 105 -13.06 8.47 2.65
CA THR A 105 -13.24 9.74 3.36
C THR A 105 -13.95 9.54 4.70
N GLN A 106 -14.95 8.68 4.75
CA GLN A 106 -15.67 8.35 5.98
C GLN A 106 -14.74 7.68 7.00
N MET A 107 -13.87 6.79 6.53
CA MET A 107 -12.91 6.12 7.41
C MET A 107 -11.91 7.10 8.02
N ILE A 108 -11.39 8.03 7.22
CA ILE A 108 -10.39 9.01 7.67
C ILE A 108 -10.99 10.00 8.67
N ASN A 109 -12.25 10.36 8.50
CA ASN A 109 -12.95 11.27 9.44
C ASN A 109 -13.40 10.49 10.68
#